data_496701988fb9996984c86ba318ac1256
#
_entry.id   496701988fb9996984c86ba318ac1256
#
_cell.length_a   1.000
_cell.length_b   1.000
_cell.length_c   1.000
_cell.angle_alpha   90.00
_cell.angle_beta   90.00
_cell.angle_gamma   90.00
#
_symmetry.space_group_name_H-M   'P 1'
#
loop_
_entity.id
_entity.type
_entity.pdbx_description
1 polymer ?
#
loop_
_entity_poly.entity_id
_entity_poly.type
_entity_poly.pdbx_seq_one_letter_code
_entity_poly.pdbx_strand_id
1 'polypeptide(L)'
;MIKFELEFLEKIENILVQKNSASELFEHLKEVFKKDLKANSFEMFFYDELSEDLRKFSAGWMFSYDKNNDDYRNFLKLSKNHFIFNGTLLEFHKRNKSLIKFLSKLIDEKSNVLYIPILQSDKVSGMVKFNFAKFSRAFLKREIMVAIKVAVAMISQTVSNFLLNEKMATNINFYQSMKNITKVIETQYETSYIIPVIGEILDRFAPEHLIYIFEFKGDENKIIWPSNYISGRLDKLLNQIRKKKKVFLSEDNHTIGFPIITEDGLFGAIVADSTYCEMSEKLRGYLEQLVYQSSITLDKANTYAEILKHATTDALTNLYNRGQFDKRIRQEIATAKRNKANLCLMMVDVDFFKNVNDTYGHAVGDSVLRNLSKIIIEQIRENDTACRYGGEEFVVILPFTNLNEAEIVAQRLRSAVEAAPFDISDFKIKNKSTLDMTISIGLGEYNYSEDVEEFLERVDKALYQAKHDGRNCVKLG
;
A
#
# COMPACT_ATOMS: atom_id res chain seq x y z
N MET A 1 -49.72 -22.12 31.03
CA MET A 1 -49.64 -21.42 29.73
C MET A 1 -48.66 -20.25 29.84
N ILE A 2 -48.88 -19.28 30.69
CA ILE A 2 -47.96 -18.16 30.97
C ILE A 2 -46.54 -18.64 31.35
N LYS A 3 -46.42 -19.77 32.02
CA LYS A 3 -45.14 -20.37 32.42
C LYS A 3 -44.28 -20.83 31.22
N PHE A 4 -44.91 -21.40 30.17
CA PHE A 4 -44.16 -21.82 28.95
C PHE A 4 -43.64 -20.64 28.19
N GLU A 5 -44.41 -19.57 28.04
CA GLU A 5 -44.02 -18.38 27.29
C GLU A 5 -42.84 -17.66 27.94
N LEU A 6 -42.87 -17.52 29.29
CA LEU A 6 -41.78 -16.94 30.06
C LEU A 6 -40.51 -17.80 29.98
N GLU A 7 -40.61 -19.12 30.24
CA GLU A 7 -39.48 -20.05 30.17
C GLU A 7 -38.86 -20.10 28.77
N PHE A 8 -39.67 -19.99 27.72
CA PHE A 8 -39.20 -19.94 26.34
C PHE A 8 -38.43 -18.64 26.06
N LEU A 9 -38.95 -17.48 26.47
CA LEU A 9 -38.29 -16.19 26.28
C LEU A 9 -37.00 -16.07 27.12
N GLU A 10 -36.98 -16.54 28.34
CA GLU A 10 -35.77 -16.61 29.19
C GLU A 10 -34.67 -17.46 28.57
N LYS A 11 -35.02 -18.60 27.95
CA LYS A 11 -34.04 -19.43 27.24
C LYS A 11 -33.44 -18.67 26.05
N ILE A 12 -34.28 -17.98 25.28
CA ILE A 12 -33.82 -17.18 24.16
C ILE A 12 -32.88 -16.05 24.63
N GLU A 13 -33.30 -15.30 25.66
CA GLU A 13 -32.49 -14.22 26.24
C GLU A 13 -31.13 -14.71 26.72
N ASN A 14 -31.08 -15.82 27.46
CA ASN A 14 -29.83 -16.41 27.94
C ASN A 14 -28.88 -16.79 26.79
N ILE A 15 -29.42 -17.31 25.68
CA ILE A 15 -28.61 -17.63 24.49
C ILE A 15 -28.07 -16.34 23.85
N LEU A 16 -28.90 -15.30 23.73
CA LEU A 16 -28.52 -14.03 23.11
C LEU A 16 -27.41 -13.30 23.88
N VAL A 17 -27.43 -13.40 25.22
CA VAL A 17 -26.45 -12.77 26.11
C VAL A 17 -25.08 -13.51 26.07
N GLN A 18 -25.09 -14.84 25.95
CA GLN A 18 -23.91 -15.67 26.10
C GLN A 18 -23.08 -15.85 24.81
N LYS A 19 -23.61 -15.50 23.64
CA LYS A 19 -22.99 -15.83 22.36
C LYS A 19 -22.34 -14.60 21.68
N ASN A 20 -21.11 -14.82 21.19
CA ASN A 20 -20.29 -13.80 20.58
C ASN A 20 -20.23 -13.89 19.04
N SER A 21 -20.82 -14.94 18.45
CA SER A 21 -20.86 -15.11 16.99
C SER A 21 -22.25 -15.53 16.51
N ALA A 22 -22.57 -15.13 15.28
CA ALA A 22 -23.84 -15.50 14.64
C ALA A 22 -23.95 -17.03 14.46
N SER A 23 -22.86 -17.73 14.18
CA SER A 23 -22.85 -19.18 13.96
C SER A 23 -23.21 -19.95 15.25
N GLU A 24 -22.59 -19.60 16.37
CA GLU A 24 -22.90 -20.19 17.68
C GLU A 24 -24.33 -19.90 18.10
N LEU A 25 -24.80 -18.67 17.87
CA LEU A 25 -26.15 -18.26 18.13
C LEU A 25 -27.16 -19.16 17.37
N PHE A 26 -26.93 -19.37 16.08
CA PHE A 26 -27.83 -20.20 15.25
C PHE A 26 -27.93 -21.63 15.72
N GLU A 27 -26.84 -22.29 16.06
CA GLU A 27 -26.85 -23.69 16.51
C GLU A 27 -27.65 -23.85 17.84
N HIS A 28 -27.49 -22.93 18.78
CA HIS A 28 -28.23 -22.98 20.03
C HIS A 28 -29.72 -22.67 19.88
N LEU A 29 -30.04 -21.69 19.03
CA LEU A 29 -31.45 -21.38 18.72
C LEU A 29 -32.14 -22.55 18.02
N LYS A 30 -31.44 -23.28 17.15
CA LYS A 30 -31.93 -24.47 16.48
C LYS A 30 -32.36 -25.56 17.49
N GLU A 31 -31.59 -25.78 18.54
CA GLU A 31 -31.91 -26.73 19.58
C GLU A 31 -33.20 -26.32 20.38
N VAL A 32 -33.28 -25.06 20.76
CA VAL A 32 -34.47 -24.52 21.49
C VAL A 32 -35.69 -24.59 20.59
N PHE A 33 -35.64 -24.20 19.36
CA PHE A 33 -36.77 -24.24 18.44
C PHE A 33 -37.21 -25.69 18.14
N LYS A 34 -36.26 -26.61 18.04
CA LYS A 34 -36.55 -28.04 17.88
C LYS A 34 -37.24 -28.61 19.11
N LYS A 35 -36.77 -28.27 20.30
CA LYS A 35 -37.31 -28.80 21.58
C LYS A 35 -38.64 -28.17 21.94
N ASP A 36 -38.75 -26.87 21.94
CA ASP A 36 -39.86 -26.12 22.49
C ASP A 36 -40.97 -25.86 21.46
N LEU A 37 -40.61 -25.56 20.18
CA LEU A 37 -41.57 -25.35 19.10
C LEU A 37 -41.80 -26.56 18.21
N LYS A 38 -41.00 -27.64 18.32
CA LYS A 38 -41.02 -28.81 17.42
C LYS A 38 -40.74 -28.44 15.97
N ALA A 39 -39.96 -27.37 15.75
CA ALA A 39 -39.48 -26.98 14.42
C ALA A 39 -38.38 -27.92 13.97
N ASN A 40 -38.41 -28.39 12.71
CA ASN A 40 -37.35 -29.21 12.12
C ASN A 40 -36.15 -28.38 11.77
N SER A 41 -36.36 -27.17 11.25
CA SER A 41 -35.34 -26.18 10.92
C SER A 41 -35.92 -24.77 10.96
N PHE A 42 -35.02 -23.80 11.05
CA PHE A 42 -35.37 -22.40 10.81
C PHE A 42 -34.33 -21.73 9.93
N GLU A 43 -34.77 -20.70 9.24
CA GLU A 43 -33.96 -19.88 8.36
C GLU A 43 -34.30 -18.43 8.63
N MET A 44 -33.27 -17.53 8.57
CA MET A 44 -33.51 -16.10 8.69
C MET A 44 -33.04 -15.40 7.42
N PHE A 45 -33.79 -14.43 6.98
CA PHE A 45 -33.49 -13.60 5.84
C PHE A 45 -33.45 -12.15 6.31
N PHE A 46 -32.38 -11.43 5.98
CA PHE A 46 -32.22 -10.01 6.26
C PHE A 46 -31.95 -9.25 4.98
N TYR A 47 -32.55 -8.09 4.86
CA TYR A 47 -32.24 -7.12 3.87
C TYR A 47 -31.14 -6.17 4.36
N ASP A 48 -30.04 -6.10 3.65
CA ASP A 48 -28.99 -5.14 3.89
C ASP A 48 -29.23 -3.92 3.00
N GLU A 49 -29.69 -2.80 3.57
CA GLU A 49 -30.00 -1.56 2.83
C GLU A 49 -28.77 -0.95 2.13
N LEU A 50 -27.55 -1.19 2.65
CA LEU A 50 -26.33 -0.61 2.09
C LEU A 50 -25.79 -1.37 0.88
N SER A 51 -25.86 -2.70 0.90
CA SER A 51 -25.48 -3.54 -0.24
C SER A 51 -26.67 -3.83 -1.16
N GLU A 52 -27.88 -3.46 -0.74
CA GLU A 52 -29.14 -3.80 -1.39
C GLU A 52 -29.32 -5.32 -1.59
N ASP A 53 -28.67 -6.14 -0.74
CA ASP A 53 -28.69 -7.59 -0.82
C ASP A 53 -29.64 -8.21 0.20
N LEU A 54 -30.31 -9.29 -0.21
CA LEU A 54 -31.02 -10.17 0.69
C LEU A 54 -30.06 -11.26 1.17
N ARG A 55 -29.78 -11.29 2.48
CA ARG A 55 -28.89 -12.25 3.10
C ARG A 55 -29.68 -13.34 3.79
N LYS A 56 -29.36 -14.60 3.48
CA LYS A 56 -29.95 -15.78 4.12
C LYS A 56 -29.00 -16.33 5.16
N PHE A 57 -29.50 -16.51 6.37
CA PHE A 57 -28.84 -17.25 7.44
C PHE A 57 -29.49 -18.62 7.58
N SER A 58 -28.72 -19.67 7.35
CA SER A 58 -29.12 -21.05 7.66
C SER A 58 -27.87 -21.84 8.04
N ALA A 59 -27.95 -22.57 9.15
CA ALA A 59 -26.84 -23.39 9.66
C ALA A 59 -25.50 -22.67 9.82
N GLY A 60 -25.51 -21.37 10.16
CA GLY A 60 -24.28 -20.59 10.35
C GLY A 60 -23.65 -20.02 9.08
N TRP A 61 -24.21 -20.26 7.91
CA TRP A 61 -23.71 -19.73 6.63
C TRP A 61 -24.59 -18.60 6.12
N MET A 62 -23.93 -17.58 5.53
CA MET A 62 -24.62 -16.45 4.93
C MET A 62 -24.56 -16.58 3.41
N PHE A 63 -25.71 -16.55 2.75
CA PHE A 63 -25.84 -16.52 1.29
C PHE A 63 -26.37 -15.16 0.87
N SER A 64 -25.83 -14.60 -0.19
CA SER A 64 -26.33 -13.36 -0.81
C SER A 64 -27.19 -13.70 -2.02
N TYR A 65 -28.27 -12.92 -2.23
CA TYR A 65 -29.13 -12.99 -3.41
C TYR A 65 -28.93 -11.71 -4.24
N ASP A 66 -28.81 -11.84 -5.54
CA ASP A 66 -28.63 -10.74 -6.47
C ASP A 66 -29.84 -9.77 -6.42
N LYS A 67 -29.55 -8.46 -6.31
CA LYS A 67 -30.54 -7.38 -6.31
C LYS A 67 -31.40 -7.29 -7.58
N ASN A 68 -30.93 -7.82 -8.70
CA ASN A 68 -31.65 -7.88 -9.96
C ASN A 68 -32.64 -9.03 -10.02
N ASN A 69 -32.73 -9.88 -8.99
CA ASN A 69 -33.65 -10.98 -8.93
C ASN A 69 -35.05 -10.47 -8.57
N ASP A 70 -36.08 -10.89 -9.36
CA ASP A 70 -37.48 -10.59 -9.08
C ASP A 70 -37.91 -11.07 -7.67
N ASP A 71 -37.24 -12.07 -7.13
CA ASP A 71 -37.46 -12.62 -5.80
C ASP A 71 -37.22 -11.57 -4.69
N TYR A 72 -36.19 -10.72 -4.86
CA TYR A 72 -35.89 -9.60 -3.95
C TYR A 72 -37.00 -8.55 -3.94
N ARG A 73 -37.47 -8.10 -5.10
CA ARG A 73 -38.55 -7.11 -5.22
C ARG A 73 -39.86 -7.63 -4.60
N ASN A 74 -40.09 -8.93 -4.67
CA ASN A 74 -41.26 -9.58 -4.06
C ASN A 74 -41.10 -9.74 -2.56
N PHE A 75 -39.90 -9.93 -2.04
CA PHE A 75 -39.61 -9.96 -0.60
C PHE A 75 -39.98 -8.63 0.08
N LEU A 76 -39.65 -7.48 -0.51
CA LEU A 76 -39.98 -6.17 0.01
C LEU A 76 -41.49 -5.87 0.06
N LYS A 77 -42.33 -6.64 -0.66
CA LYS A 77 -43.78 -6.54 -0.65
C LYS A 77 -44.45 -7.44 0.36
N LEU A 78 -43.67 -8.14 1.20
CA LEU A 78 -44.22 -9.03 2.22
C LEU A 78 -45.09 -8.30 3.23
N SER A 79 -46.13 -8.99 3.71
CA SER A 79 -47.01 -8.47 4.75
C SER A 79 -46.26 -8.29 6.08
N LYS A 80 -46.53 -7.21 6.81
CA LYS A 80 -46.10 -7.00 8.20
C LYS A 80 -46.67 -8.05 9.16
N ASN A 81 -47.64 -8.85 8.74
CA ASN A 81 -48.23 -9.91 9.54
C ASN A 81 -47.55 -11.26 9.29
N HIS A 82 -47.49 -12.08 10.31
CA HIS A 82 -47.08 -13.48 10.16
C HIS A 82 -48.03 -14.22 9.25
N PHE A 83 -47.54 -15.22 8.56
CA PHE A 83 -48.40 -16.13 7.78
C PHE A 83 -47.92 -17.57 7.93
N ILE A 84 -48.89 -18.49 7.82
CA ILE A 84 -48.72 -19.91 8.01
C ILE A 84 -49.03 -20.59 6.70
N PHE A 85 -48.19 -21.52 6.29
CA PHE A 85 -48.40 -22.38 5.14
C PHE A 85 -48.54 -23.84 5.61
N ASN A 86 -49.63 -24.50 5.27
CA ASN A 86 -49.91 -25.86 5.67
C ASN A 86 -50.43 -26.67 4.47
N GLY A 87 -49.53 -26.97 3.51
CA GLY A 87 -49.84 -27.76 2.31
C GLY A 87 -50.83 -27.13 1.32
N THR A 88 -51.55 -26.10 1.74
CA THR A 88 -52.42 -25.26 0.91
C THR A 88 -52.07 -23.81 1.20
N LEU A 89 -51.84 -23.03 0.15
CA LEU A 89 -51.58 -21.58 0.28
C LEU A 89 -52.79 -20.96 0.95
N LEU A 90 -52.68 -20.56 2.20
CA LEU A 90 -53.78 -19.96 2.95
C LEU A 90 -54.32 -18.73 2.24
N GLU A 91 -55.61 -18.54 2.30
CA GLU A 91 -56.43 -17.53 1.62
C GLU A 91 -55.95 -16.06 1.67
N PHE A 92 -54.90 -15.82 2.43
CA PHE A 92 -54.36 -14.49 2.68
C PHE A 92 -53.80 -13.74 1.45
N HIS A 93 -53.46 -14.46 0.38
CA HIS A 93 -52.78 -13.87 -0.78
C HIS A 93 -53.47 -14.10 -2.14
N LYS A 94 -54.74 -14.37 -2.16
CA LYS A 94 -55.53 -14.49 -3.43
C LYS A 94 -55.40 -13.30 -4.38
N ARG A 95 -54.80 -12.16 -3.94
CA ARG A 95 -54.68 -10.92 -4.70
C ARG A 95 -53.29 -10.66 -5.30
N ASN A 96 -52.23 -11.38 -4.90
CA ASN A 96 -50.85 -11.09 -5.39
C ASN A 96 -50.15 -12.35 -5.95
N LYS A 97 -50.37 -12.60 -7.26
CA LYS A 97 -49.80 -13.75 -7.98
C LYS A 97 -48.27 -13.80 -7.97
N SER A 98 -47.59 -12.67 -7.96
CA SER A 98 -46.12 -12.61 -7.96
C SER A 98 -45.54 -13.02 -6.60
N LEU A 99 -46.16 -12.62 -5.49
CA LEU A 99 -45.75 -13.03 -4.16
C LEU A 99 -46.00 -14.52 -3.92
N ILE A 100 -47.08 -15.08 -4.45
CA ILE A 100 -47.38 -16.50 -4.41
C ILE A 100 -46.31 -17.30 -5.14
N LYS A 101 -45.90 -16.85 -6.33
CA LYS A 101 -44.83 -17.48 -7.13
C LYS A 101 -43.48 -17.39 -6.44
N PHE A 102 -43.18 -16.30 -5.75
CA PHE A 102 -41.97 -16.14 -4.95
C PHE A 102 -41.97 -17.10 -3.75
N LEU A 103 -43.04 -17.12 -2.98
CA LEU A 103 -43.17 -18.01 -1.81
C LEU A 103 -43.14 -19.49 -2.22
N SER A 104 -43.71 -19.86 -3.37
CA SER A 104 -43.66 -21.24 -3.86
C SER A 104 -42.26 -21.71 -4.26
N LYS A 105 -41.36 -20.82 -4.63
CA LYS A 105 -39.93 -21.15 -4.86
C LYS A 105 -39.16 -21.39 -3.56
N LEU A 106 -39.57 -20.73 -2.46
CA LEU A 106 -38.96 -20.88 -1.13
C LEU A 106 -39.57 -22.04 -0.31
N ILE A 107 -40.68 -22.58 -0.75
CA ILE A 107 -41.45 -23.59 -0.06
C ILE A 107 -41.44 -24.87 -0.88
N ASP A 108 -40.93 -25.96 -0.29
CA ASP A 108 -41.24 -27.29 -0.79
C ASP A 108 -42.74 -27.56 -0.56
N GLU A 109 -43.49 -27.91 -1.61
CA GLU A 109 -44.97 -28.06 -1.61
C GLU A 109 -45.53 -29.02 -0.54
N LYS A 110 -44.66 -29.80 0.09
CA LYS A 110 -45.02 -30.74 1.17
C LYS A 110 -44.71 -30.25 2.57
N SER A 111 -44.18 -29.05 2.75
CA SER A 111 -43.73 -28.56 4.05
C SER A 111 -44.77 -27.70 4.75
N ASN A 112 -44.86 -27.82 6.11
CA ASN A 112 -45.60 -26.91 6.96
C ASN A 112 -44.66 -25.79 7.41
N VAL A 113 -44.95 -24.55 7.09
CA VAL A 113 -44.03 -23.41 7.29
C VAL A 113 -44.76 -22.28 8.03
N LEU A 114 -44.06 -21.68 9.01
CA LEU A 114 -44.44 -20.44 9.65
C LEU A 114 -43.43 -19.35 9.26
N TYR A 115 -43.91 -18.26 8.71
CA TYR A 115 -43.13 -17.06 8.40
C TYR A 115 -43.45 -15.94 9.38
N ILE A 116 -42.44 -15.33 9.96
CA ILE A 116 -42.56 -14.18 10.84
C ILE A 116 -41.70 -13.05 10.27
N PRO A 117 -42.31 -11.93 9.88
CA PRO A 117 -41.55 -10.78 9.41
C PRO A 117 -40.77 -10.13 10.54
N ILE A 118 -39.58 -9.69 10.23
CA ILE A 118 -38.73 -8.85 11.06
C ILE A 118 -39.05 -7.41 10.69
N LEU A 119 -39.47 -6.63 11.68
CA LEU A 119 -39.82 -5.22 11.48
C LEU A 119 -38.73 -4.31 12.05
N GLN A 120 -38.29 -3.33 11.29
CA GLN A 120 -37.41 -2.29 11.73
C GLN A 120 -38.00 -0.94 11.28
N SER A 121 -38.22 -0.02 12.22
CA SER A 121 -38.87 1.27 11.94
C SER A 121 -40.16 1.14 11.11
N ASP A 122 -41.02 0.18 11.45
CA ASP A 122 -42.29 -0.15 10.80
C ASP A 122 -42.16 -0.63 9.33
N LYS A 123 -40.98 -0.99 8.87
CA LYS A 123 -40.72 -1.64 7.58
C LYS A 123 -40.31 -3.09 7.78
N VAL A 124 -40.60 -3.95 6.80
CA VAL A 124 -40.07 -5.31 6.78
C VAL A 124 -38.60 -5.26 6.39
N SER A 125 -37.71 -5.55 7.34
CA SER A 125 -36.26 -5.61 7.14
C SER A 125 -35.74 -7.04 7.01
N GLY A 126 -36.59 -8.03 7.24
CA GLY A 126 -36.23 -9.42 7.18
C GLY A 126 -37.40 -10.34 7.43
N MET A 127 -37.09 -11.64 7.53
CA MET A 127 -38.08 -12.68 7.77
C MET A 127 -37.43 -13.89 8.42
N VAL A 128 -38.14 -14.51 9.37
CA VAL A 128 -37.78 -15.83 9.90
C VAL A 128 -38.77 -16.87 9.37
N LYS A 129 -38.23 -17.97 8.87
CA LYS A 129 -38.97 -19.13 8.37
C LYS A 129 -38.72 -20.32 9.27
N PHE A 130 -39.79 -20.90 9.83
CA PHE A 130 -39.76 -22.15 10.58
C PHE A 130 -40.40 -23.25 9.77
N ASN A 131 -39.72 -24.39 9.63
CA ASN A 131 -40.23 -25.58 8.99
C ASN A 131 -40.65 -26.63 10.02
N PHE A 132 -41.79 -27.27 9.85
CA PHE A 132 -42.35 -28.30 10.72
C PHE A 132 -42.66 -29.58 9.95
N ALA A 133 -42.44 -30.75 10.57
CA ALA A 133 -42.93 -32.02 10.02
C ALA A 133 -44.46 -32.10 10.10
N LYS A 134 -45.03 -31.62 11.19
CA LYS A 134 -46.47 -31.56 11.42
C LYS A 134 -46.83 -30.28 12.16
N PHE A 135 -47.73 -29.50 11.58
CA PHE A 135 -48.17 -28.25 12.19
C PHE A 135 -49.13 -28.50 13.37
N SER A 136 -48.80 -27.96 14.55
CA SER A 136 -49.67 -28.02 15.72
C SER A 136 -50.62 -26.83 15.74
N ARG A 137 -51.93 -27.08 15.96
CA ARG A 137 -52.93 -26.03 16.17
C ARG A 137 -52.62 -25.14 17.41
N ALA A 138 -51.75 -25.61 18.30
CA ALA A 138 -51.27 -24.81 19.43
C ALA A 138 -50.62 -23.50 19.01
N PHE A 139 -49.95 -23.45 17.84
CA PHE A 139 -49.36 -22.21 17.31
C PHE A 139 -50.39 -21.16 16.89
N LEU A 140 -51.64 -21.51 16.72
CA LEU A 140 -52.73 -20.56 16.45
C LEU A 140 -53.17 -19.80 17.71
N LYS A 141 -52.69 -20.18 18.90
CA LYS A 141 -52.99 -19.44 20.13
C LYS A 141 -52.24 -18.12 20.13
N ARG A 142 -52.96 -17.04 20.44
CA ARG A 142 -52.45 -15.66 20.37
C ARG A 142 -51.19 -15.45 21.22
N GLU A 143 -51.18 -16.04 22.42
CA GLU A 143 -50.11 -15.90 23.42
C GLU A 143 -48.81 -16.54 22.91
N ILE A 144 -48.87 -17.77 22.40
CA ILE A 144 -47.70 -18.47 21.84
C ILE A 144 -47.16 -17.70 20.64
N MET A 145 -48.04 -17.19 19.78
CA MET A 145 -47.60 -16.41 18.62
C MET A 145 -46.94 -15.08 19.03
N VAL A 146 -47.41 -14.45 20.10
CA VAL A 146 -46.78 -13.25 20.67
C VAL A 146 -45.39 -13.57 21.19
N ALA A 147 -45.23 -14.67 21.96
CA ALA A 147 -43.92 -15.09 22.46
C ALA A 147 -42.92 -15.37 21.33
N ILE A 148 -43.35 -16.05 20.25
CA ILE A 148 -42.50 -16.32 19.10
C ILE A 148 -42.11 -15.00 18.39
N LYS A 149 -43.02 -14.06 18.22
CA LYS A 149 -42.73 -12.74 17.60
C LYS A 149 -41.74 -11.94 18.44
N VAL A 150 -41.86 -11.94 19.76
CA VAL A 150 -40.92 -11.29 20.66
C VAL A 150 -39.54 -11.95 20.55
N ALA A 151 -39.48 -13.29 20.59
CA ALA A 151 -38.23 -14.02 20.40
C ALA A 151 -37.56 -13.68 19.06
N VAL A 152 -38.33 -13.65 17.96
CA VAL A 152 -37.83 -13.27 16.64
C VAL A 152 -37.31 -11.83 16.62
N ALA A 153 -38.00 -10.90 17.28
CA ALA A 153 -37.53 -9.51 17.38
C ALA A 153 -36.21 -9.41 18.15
N MET A 154 -36.08 -10.10 19.29
CA MET A 154 -34.84 -10.14 20.08
C MET A 154 -33.66 -10.73 19.27
N ILE A 155 -33.88 -11.89 18.64
CA ILE A 155 -32.87 -12.55 17.80
C ILE A 155 -32.45 -11.63 16.64
N SER A 156 -33.43 -11.02 16.01
CA SER A 156 -33.22 -10.09 14.91
C SER A 156 -32.36 -8.90 15.31
N GLN A 157 -32.61 -8.31 16.46
CA GLN A 157 -31.81 -7.22 16.99
C GLN A 157 -30.35 -7.66 17.24
N THR A 158 -30.17 -8.84 17.83
CA THR A 158 -28.82 -9.38 18.10
C THR A 158 -28.06 -9.68 16.80
N VAL A 159 -28.70 -10.32 15.82
CA VAL A 159 -28.07 -10.59 14.52
C VAL A 159 -27.74 -9.28 13.78
N SER A 160 -28.63 -8.28 13.83
CA SER A 160 -28.36 -6.96 13.26
C SER A 160 -27.15 -6.29 13.91
N ASN A 161 -27.00 -6.42 15.24
CA ASN A 161 -25.83 -5.91 15.95
C ASN A 161 -24.54 -6.63 15.53
N PHE A 162 -24.56 -7.95 15.34
CA PHE A 162 -23.39 -8.68 14.81
C PHE A 162 -22.99 -8.20 13.43
N LEU A 163 -23.96 -8.05 12.52
CA LEU A 163 -23.70 -7.53 11.17
C LEU A 163 -23.14 -6.11 11.18
N LEU A 164 -23.67 -5.26 12.08
CA LEU A 164 -23.18 -3.89 12.24
C LEU A 164 -21.75 -3.88 12.78
N ASN A 165 -21.46 -4.71 13.79
CA ASN A 165 -20.10 -4.82 14.36
C ASN A 165 -19.10 -5.35 13.33
N GLU A 166 -19.47 -6.33 12.51
CA GLU A 166 -18.62 -6.83 11.41
C GLU A 166 -18.33 -5.74 10.38
N LYS A 167 -19.35 -4.96 10.00
CA LYS A 167 -19.18 -3.79 9.11
C LYS A 167 -18.27 -2.73 9.74
N MET A 168 -18.47 -2.42 11.02
CA MET A 168 -17.64 -1.47 11.75
C MET A 168 -16.19 -1.94 11.81
N ALA A 169 -15.95 -3.22 12.11
CA ALA A 169 -14.59 -3.79 12.14
C ALA A 169 -13.90 -3.67 10.78
N THR A 170 -14.61 -4.00 9.69
CA THR A 170 -14.07 -3.83 8.32
C THR A 170 -13.75 -2.37 8.00
N ASN A 171 -14.64 -1.44 8.37
CA ASN A 171 -14.41 -0.02 8.15
C ASN A 171 -13.23 0.50 8.98
N ILE A 172 -13.13 0.10 10.25
CA ILE A 172 -11.99 0.47 11.12
C ILE A 172 -10.68 -0.02 10.51
N ASN A 173 -10.64 -1.30 10.07
CA ASN A 173 -9.45 -1.87 9.41
C ASN A 173 -9.09 -1.10 8.13
N PHE A 174 -10.09 -0.74 7.32
CA PHE A 174 -9.88 0.09 6.14
C PHE A 174 -9.28 1.45 6.48
N TYR A 175 -9.85 2.19 7.43
CA TYR A 175 -9.32 3.49 7.82
C TYR A 175 -7.94 3.41 8.46
N GLN A 176 -7.66 2.35 9.23
CA GLN A 176 -6.32 2.10 9.77
C GLN A 176 -5.31 1.83 8.65
N SER A 177 -5.67 1.04 7.65
CA SER A 177 -4.83 0.77 6.48
C SER A 177 -4.54 2.05 5.70
N MET A 178 -5.56 2.87 5.43
CA MET A 178 -5.39 4.20 4.81
C MET A 178 -4.42 5.09 5.59
N LYS A 179 -4.61 5.17 6.90
CA LYS A 179 -3.75 5.96 7.79
C LYS A 179 -2.30 5.44 7.78
N ASN A 180 -2.11 4.12 7.78
CA ASN A 180 -0.78 3.52 7.77
C ASN A 180 -0.05 3.79 6.46
N ILE A 181 -0.72 3.68 5.30
CA ILE A 181 -0.15 4.04 4.00
C ILE A 181 0.30 5.51 4.01
N THR A 182 -0.53 6.41 4.53
CA THR A 182 -0.17 7.84 4.59
C THR A 182 1.04 8.09 5.50
N LYS A 183 1.15 7.38 6.63
CA LYS A 183 2.24 7.55 7.60
C LYS A 183 3.60 7.04 7.13
N VAL A 184 3.65 6.17 6.14
CA VAL A 184 4.92 5.62 5.65
C VAL A 184 5.88 6.72 5.21
N ILE A 185 5.37 7.80 4.60
CA ILE A 185 6.17 8.96 4.16
C ILE A 185 6.82 9.72 5.33
N GLU A 186 6.22 9.68 6.55
CA GLU A 186 6.77 10.41 7.71
C GLU A 186 8.13 9.84 8.15
N THR A 187 8.44 8.60 7.78
CA THR A 187 9.62 7.86 8.23
C THR A 187 10.60 7.52 7.13
N GLN A 188 10.14 7.39 5.89
CA GLN A 188 10.94 6.94 4.76
C GLN A 188 10.47 7.60 3.46
N TYR A 189 11.44 7.98 2.61
CA TYR A 189 11.18 8.62 1.30
C TYR A 189 11.62 7.76 0.12
N GLU A 190 12.35 6.67 0.35
CA GLU A 190 12.78 5.78 -0.72
C GLU A 190 11.68 4.78 -1.06
N THR A 191 11.33 4.70 -2.33
CA THR A 191 10.30 3.79 -2.85
C THR A 191 10.61 2.32 -2.58
N SER A 192 11.89 1.96 -2.49
CA SER A 192 12.38 0.63 -2.12
C SER A 192 11.91 0.16 -0.73
N TYR A 193 11.67 1.09 0.20
CA TYR A 193 11.14 0.78 1.55
C TYR A 193 9.62 0.98 1.62
N ILE A 194 9.07 1.93 0.88
CA ILE A 194 7.63 2.25 0.92
C ILE A 194 6.80 1.13 0.29
N ILE A 195 7.24 0.58 -0.84
CA ILE A 195 6.51 -0.43 -1.60
C ILE A 195 6.26 -1.72 -0.81
N PRO A 196 7.25 -2.32 -0.12
CA PRO A 196 7.01 -3.48 0.74
C PRO A 196 5.97 -3.20 1.84
N VAL A 197 6.00 -2.01 2.46
CA VAL A 197 5.03 -1.65 3.50
C VAL A 197 3.62 -1.52 2.92
N ILE A 198 3.47 -0.92 1.75
CA ILE A 198 2.17 -0.87 1.03
C ILE A 198 1.69 -2.29 0.74
N GLY A 199 2.55 -3.15 0.21
CA GLY A 199 2.24 -4.55 -0.07
C GLY A 199 1.73 -5.29 1.16
N GLU A 200 2.44 -5.20 2.29
CA GLU A 200 2.02 -5.81 3.56
C GLU A 200 0.67 -5.29 4.07
N ILE A 201 0.40 -3.99 3.92
CA ILE A 201 -0.88 -3.41 4.34
C ILE A 201 -2.01 -3.97 3.49
N LEU A 202 -1.82 -4.07 2.19
CA LEU A 202 -2.82 -4.61 1.27
C LEU A 202 -3.04 -6.12 1.46
N ASP A 203 -1.98 -6.91 1.68
CA ASP A 203 -2.06 -8.33 2.01
C ASP A 203 -2.89 -8.57 3.28
N ARG A 204 -2.64 -7.79 4.33
CA ARG A 204 -3.42 -7.89 5.57
C ARG A 204 -4.88 -7.48 5.40
N PHE A 205 -5.14 -6.54 4.50
CA PHE A 205 -6.50 -6.06 4.23
C PHE A 205 -7.31 -7.05 3.39
N ALA A 206 -6.68 -7.73 2.43
CA ALA A 206 -7.31 -8.70 1.53
C ALA A 206 -6.67 -10.10 1.66
N PRO A 207 -6.77 -10.79 2.82
CA PRO A 207 -6.02 -12.01 3.12
C PRO A 207 -6.37 -13.22 2.24
N GLU A 208 -7.49 -13.17 1.51
CA GLU A 208 -7.91 -14.20 0.56
C GLU A 208 -7.37 -13.99 -0.85
N HIS A 209 -6.61 -12.89 -1.07
CA HIS A 209 -6.03 -12.49 -2.35
C HIS A 209 -4.53 -12.27 -2.19
N LEU A 210 -3.76 -12.72 -3.17
CA LEU A 210 -2.34 -12.44 -3.27
C LEU A 210 -2.14 -11.06 -3.90
N ILE A 211 -1.40 -10.20 -3.22
CA ILE A 211 -1.10 -8.86 -3.71
C ILE A 211 0.23 -8.86 -4.43
N TYR A 212 0.26 -8.28 -5.62
CA TYR A 212 1.46 -8.07 -6.42
C TYR A 212 1.59 -6.60 -6.77
N ILE A 213 2.80 -6.05 -6.68
CA ILE A 213 3.09 -4.68 -7.11
C ILE A 213 4.14 -4.74 -8.22
N PHE A 214 3.83 -4.14 -9.35
CA PHE A 214 4.68 -4.08 -10.53
C PHE A 214 5.09 -2.64 -10.82
N GLU A 215 6.35 -2.45 -11.21
CA GLU A 215 6.88 -1.23 -11.79
C GLU A 215 6.98 -1.41 -13.31
N PHE A 216 6.58 -0.40 -14.08
CA PHE A 216 6.68 -0.41 -15.53
C PHE A 216 7.94 0.32 -15.99
N LYS A 217 8.96 -0.43 -16.44
CA LYS A 217 10.21 0.12 -17.00
C LYS A 217 10.28 -0.14 -18.50
N GLY A 218 10.07 0.92 -19.32
CA GLY A 218 9.97 0.73 -20.77
C GLY A 218 8.87 -0.30 -21.10
N ASP A 219 9.21 -1.39 -21.80
CA ASP A 219 8.28 -2.47 -22.14
C ASP A 219 8.23 -3.58 -21.09
N GLU A 220 9.08 -3.56 -20.06
CA GLU A 220 9.16 -4.59 -19.05
C GLU A 220 8.19 -4.33 -17.88
N ASN A 221 7.61 -5.43 -17.35
CA ASN A 221 6.82 -5.45 -16.12
C ASN A 221 7.71 -6.00 -14.99
N LYS A 222 8.40 -5.12 -14.26
CA LYS A 222 9.25 -5.53 -13.15
C LYS A 222 8.40 -5.69 -11.90
N ILE A 223 8.42 -6.91 -11.32
CA ILE A 223 7.81 -7.10 -10.00
C ILE A 223 8.68 -6.47 -8.91
N ILE A 224 8.06 -5.75 -8.01
CA ILE A 224 8.71 -5.09 -6.88
C ILE A 224 8.15 -5.54 -5.52
N TRP A 225 7.02 -6.26 -5.53
CA TRP A 225 6.42 -6.90 -4.36
C TRP A 225 5.45 -8.03 -4.77
N PRO A 226 5.47 -9.21 -4.11
CA PRO A 226 6.61 -9.77 -3.38
C PRO A 226 7.73 -10.16 -4.35
N SER A 227 8.95 -10.37 -3.86
CA SER A 227 10.13 -10.66 -4.70
C SER A 227 10.11 -12.03 -5.40
N ASN A 228 9.14 -12.91 -5.12
CA ASN A 228 9.11 -14.33 -5.51
C ASN A 228 8.01 -14.68 -6.55
N TYR A 229 7.64 -13.77 -7.42
CA TYR A 229 6.63 -14.07 -8.45
C TYR A 229 7.22 -14.85 -9.64
N ILE A 230 6.57 -15.95 -10.04
CA ILE A 230 6.89 -16.71 -11.25
C ILE A 230 5.96 -16.25 -12.37
N SER A 231 6.52 -15.60 -13.38
CA SER A 231 5.87 -14.80 -14.41
C SER A 231 4.97 -15.56 -15.41
N GLY A 232 4.06 -14.82 -16.06
CA GLY A 232 3.34 -15.18 -17.31
C GLY A 232 1.81 -15.08 -17.21
N ARG A 233 1.21 -15.40 -16.05
CA ARG A 233 -0.25 -15.40 -15.89
C ARG A 233 -0.86 -13.99 -15.94
N LEU A 234 -0.16 -12.99 -15.39
CA LEU A 234 -0.68 -11.62 -15.26
C LEU A 234 -0.30 -10.69 -16.42
N ASP A 235 0.56 -11.13 -17.36
CA ASP A 235 1.08 -10.27 -18.43
C ASP A 235 -0.02 -9.66 -19.30
N LYS A 236 -1.08 -10.41 -19.62
CA LYS A 236 -2.21 -9.90 -20.41
C LYS A 236 -2.92 -8.76 -19.69
N LEU A 237 -3.15 -8.91 -18.38
CA LEU A 237 -3.81 -7.91 -17.53
C LEU A 237 -2.92 -6.67 -17.39
N LEU A 238 -1.63 -6.84 -17.12
CA LEU A 238 -0.66 -5.75 -16.99
C LEU A 238 -0.53 -4.95 -18.28
N ASN A 239 -0.50 -5.62 -19.45
CA ASN A 239 -0.47 -4.96 -20.75
C ASN A 239 -1.75 -4.15 -21.02
N GLN A 240 -2.91 -4.61 -20.56
CA GLN A 240 -4.15 -3.87 -20.69
C GLN A 240 -4.17 -2.63 -19.78
N ILE A 241 -3.67 -2.76 -18.54
CA ILE A 241 -3.52 -1.63 -17.60
C ILE A 241 -2.57 -0.60 -18.21
N ARG A 242 -1.42 -1.02 -18.74
CA ARG A 242 -0.43 -0.15 -19.38
C ARG A 242 -1.04 0.66 -20.52
N LYS A 243 -1.81 0.00 -21.39
CA LYS A 243 -2.46 0.66 -22.55
C LYS A 243 -3.60 1.60 -22.16
N LYS A 244 -4.47 1.18 -21.26
CA LYS A 244 -5.72 1.87 -20.95
C LYS A 244 -5.64 2.77 -19.73
N LYS A 245 -4.64 2.60 -18.86
CA LYS A 245 -4.46 3.32 -17.58
C LYS A 245 -5.72 3.29 -16.70
N LYS A 246 -6.42 2.16 -16.68
CA LYS A 246 -7.69 1.95 -15.94
C LYS A 246 -7.63 0.65 -15.17
N VAL A 247 -8.52 0.55 -14.17
CA VAL A 247 -8.75 -0.69 -13.43
C VAL A 247 -9.22 -1.78 -14.39
N PHE A 248 -8.67 -2.97 -14.23
CA PHE A 248 -8.99 -4.14 -15.05
C PHE A 248 -9.37 -5.32 -14.18
N LEU A 249 -10.56 -5.87 -14.40
CA LEU A 249 -11.05 -7.08 -13.75
C LEU A 249 -11.02 -8.23 -14.76
N SER A 250 -10.52 -9.40 -14.35
CA SER A 250 -10.54 -10.60 -15.18
C SER A 250 -11.97 -11.10 -15.45
N GLU A 251 -12.16 -11.84 -16.53
CA GLU A 251 -13.48 -12.37 -16.92
C GLU A 251 -14.09 -13.34 -15.88
N ASP A 252 -13.24 -14.01 -15.11
CA ASP A 252 -13.60 -14.93 -14.04
C ASP A 252 -13.81 -14.25 -12.67
N ASN A 253 -13.69 -12.91 -12.60
CA ASN A 253 -13.77 -12.11 -11.38
C ASN A 253 -12.77 -12.47 -10.26
N HIS A 254 -11.71 -13.21 -10.54
CA HIS A 254 -10.73 -13.65 -9.55
C HIS A 254 -9.51 -12.74 -9.44
N THR A 255 -9.19 -12.00 -10.51
CA THR A 255 -8.01 -11.16 -10.58
C THR A 255 -8.39 -9.73 -10.93
N ILE A 256 -7.93 -8.76 -10.16
CA ILE A 256 -8.13 -7.34 -10.44
C ILE A 256 -6.79 -6.60 -10.42
N GLY A 257 -6.60 -5.72 -11.37
CA GLY A 257 -5.41 -4.86 -11.44
C GLY A 257 -5.77 -3.39 -11.44
N PHE A 258 -5.04 -2.62 -10.64
CA PHE A 258 -5.21 -1.18 -10.47
C PHE A 258 -3.95 -0.47 -10.97
N PRO A 259 -4.06 0.58 -11.80
CA PRO A 259 -2.91 1.39 -12.17
C PRO A 259 -2.42 2.23 -10.98
N ILE A 260 -1.11 2.35 -10.83
CA ILE A 260 -0.47 3.33 -9.97
C ILE A 260 -0.11 4.52 -10.85
N ILE A 261 -0.81 5.64 -10.66
CA ILE A 261 -0.63 6.86 -11.44
C ILE A 261 -0.02 7.92 -10.53
N THR A 262 1.14 8.47 -10.94
CA THR A 262 1.86 9.57 -10.30
C THR A 262 1.81 10.81 -11.20
N GLU A 263 2.34 11.95 -10.76
CA GLU A 263 2.45 13.16 -11.59
C GLU A 263 3.30 12.91 -12.85
N ASP A 264 4.34 12.08 -12.76
CA ASP A 264 5.19 11.68 -13.88
C ASP A 264 4.52 10.71 -14.86
N GLY A 265 3.34 10.20 -14.53
CA GLY A 265 2.56 9.31 -15.36
C GLY A 265 2.27 7.94 -14.73
N LEU A 266 2.21 6.90 -15.56
CA LEU A 266 1.92 5.54 -15.10
C LEU A 266 3.19 4.89 -14.53
N PHE A 267 3.28 4.82 -13.21
CA PHE A 267 4.38 4.18 -12.49
C PHE A 267 4.36 2.65 -12.63
N GLY A 268 3.17 2.05 -12.47
CA GLY A 268 3.04 0.60 -12.44
C GLY A 268 1.62 0.14 -12.17
N ALA A 269 1.49 -1.02 -11.54
CA ALA A 269 0.20 -1.59 -11.17
C ALA A 269 0.25 -2.36 -9.85
N ILE A 270 -0.85 -2.34 -9.11
CA ILE A 270 -1.13 -3.26 -8.01
C ILE A 270 -2.16 -4.26 -8.49
N VAL A 271 -1.90 -5.55 -8.29
CA VAL A 271 -2.77 -6.64 -8.69
C VAL A 271 -3.16 -7.45 -7.45
N ALA A 272 -4.45 -7.66 -7.27
CA ALA A 272 -4.99 -8.62 -6.31
C ALA A 272 -5.49 -9.85 -7.07
N ASP A 273 -4.93 -11.02 -6.79
CA ASP A 273 -5.20 -12.29 -7.47
C ASP A 273 -5.65 -13.36 -6.48
N SER A 274 -6.71 -14.09 -6.77
CA SER A 274 -7.17 -15.22 -5.99
C SER A 274 -7.51 -16.39 -6.90
N THR A 275 -7.24 -17.62 -6.42
CA THR A 275 -7.61 -18.85 -7.16
C THR A 275 -8.98 -19.36 -6.71
N TYR A 276 -9.48 -18.93 -5.57
CA TYR A 276 -10.63 -19.53 -4.91
C TYR A 276 -11.76 -18.57 -4.58
N CYS A 277 -11.46 -17.25 -4.51
CA CYS A 277 -12.42 -16.23 -4.11
C CYS A 277 -12.67 -15.24 -5.24
N GLU A 278 -13.94 -15.02 -5.57
CA GLU A 278 -14.33 -13.94 -6.47
C GLU A 278 -14.19 -12.58 -5.79
N MET A 279 -13.79 -11.59 -6.55
CA MET A 279 -13.66 -10.20 -6.09
C MET A 279 -15.05 -9.58 -5.87
N SER A 280 -15.43 -9.38 -4.61
CA SER A 280 -16.68 -8.68 -4.30
C SER A 280 -16.60 -7.19 -4.67
N GLU A 281 -17.70 -6.58 -5.10
CA GLU A 281 -17.76 -5.15 -5.42
C GLU A 281 -17.31 -4.27 -4.24
N LYS A 282 -17.62 -4.69 -3.02
CA LYS A 282 -17.23 -3.97 -1.80
C LYS A 282 -15.72 -4.01 -1.58
N LEU A 283 -15.09 -5.19 -1.69
CA LEU A 283 -13.64 -5.35 -1.55
C LEU A 283 -12.91 -4.58 -2.65
N ARG A 284 -13.42 -4.66 -3.89
CA ARG A 284 -12.92 -3.86 -5.01
C ARG A 284 -12.90 -2.36 -4.69
N GLY A 285 -14.02 -1.81 -4.18
CA GLY A 285 -14.10 -0.40 -3.83
C GLY A 285 -13.10 0.02 -2.75
N TYR A 286 -12.87 -0.81 -1.74
CA TYR A 286 -11.86 -0.56 -0.72
C TYR A 286 -10.44 -0.63 -1.28
N LEU A 287 -10.12 -1.64 -2.08
CA LEU A 287 -8.81 -1.78 -2.72
C LEU A 287 -8.52 -0.60 -3.65
N GLU A 288 -9.51 -0.16 -4.43
CA GLU A 288 -9.37 1.00 -5.32
C GLU A 288 -8.98 2.26 -4.54
N GLN A 289 -9.61 2.51 -3.39
CA GLN A 289 -9.26 3.64 -2.53
C GLN A 289 -7.89 3.49 -1.88
N LEU A 290 -7.52 2.29 -1.42
CA LEU A 290 -6.20 2.02 -0.84
C LEU A 290 -5.10 2.18 -1.89
N VAL A 291 -5.30 1.70 -3.12
CA VAL A 291 -4.36 1.87 -4.23
C VAL A 291 -4.24 3.33 -4.65
N TYR A 292 -5.34 4.06 -4.69
CA TYR A 292 -5.31 5.51 -4.94
C TYR A 292 -4.48 6.24 -3.87
N GLN A 293 -4.68 5.92 -2.59
CA GLN A 293 -3.88 6.48 -1.51
C GLN A 293 -2.40 6.08 -1.62
N SER A 294 -2.13 4.84 -2.03
CA SER A 294 -0.76 4.36 -2.28
C SER A 294 -0.09 5.15 -3.41
N SER A 295 -0.83 5.44 -4.49
CA SER A 295 -0.34 6.26 -5.60
C SER A 295 0.07 7.67 -5.13
N ILE A 296 -0.79 8.34 -4.36
CA ILE A 296 -0.48 9.65 -3.77
C ILE A 296 0.75 9.58 -2.85
N THR A 297 0.87 8.51 -2.08
CA THR A 297 1.98 8.30 -1.16
C THR A 297 3.30 8.13 -1.90
N LEU A 298 3.31 7.33 -2.96
CA LEU A 298 4.48 7.13 -3.83
C LEU A 298 4.87 8.42 -4.56
N ASP A 299 3.90 9.15 -5.07
CA ASP A 299 4.11 10.42 -5.74
C ASP A 299 4.81 11.46 -4.85
N LYS A 300 4.28 11.65 -3.64
CA LYS A 300 4.89 12.52 -2.63
C LYS A 300 6.31 12.06 -2.27
N ALA A 301 6.54 10.76 -2.15
CA ALA A 301 7.85 10.22 -1.83
C ALA A 301 8.86 10.52 -2.95
N ASN A 302 8.49 10.34 -4.21
CA ASN A 302 9.31 10.70 -5.37
C ASN A 302 9.63 12.19 -5.38
N THR A 303 8.62 13.05 -5.26
CA THR A 303 8.79 14.50 -5.18
C THR A 303 9.75 14.90 -4.06
N TYR A 304 9.58 14.30 -2.88
CA TYR A 304 10.46 14.60 -1.74
C TYR A 304 11.89 14.13 -1.98
N ALA A 305 12.08 12.94 -2.55
CA ALA A 305 13.39 12.42 -2.92
C ALA A 305 14.09 13.33 -3.94
N GLU A 306 13.38 13.87 -4.93
CA GLU A 306 13.90 14.84 -5.87
C GLU A 306 14.30 16.17 -5.20
N ILE A 307 13.42 16.72 -4.35
CA ILE A 307 13.73 17.93 -3.59
C ILE A 307 14.99 17.72 -2.74
N LEU A 308 15.11 16.57 -2.08
CA LEU A 308 16.25 16.24 -1.25
C LEU A 308 17.54 16.11 -2.10
N LYS A 309 17.43 15.47 -3.25
CA LYS A 309 18.53 15.37 -4.22
C LYS A 309 18.99 16.75 -4.68
N HIS A 310 18.07 17.61 -5.10
CA HIS A 310 18.41 18.98 -5.51
C HIS A 310 18.99 19.83 -4.37
N ALA A 311 18.51 19.63 -3.14
CA ALA A 311 19.02 20.33 -1.96
C ALA A 311 20.43 19.86 -1.54
N THR A 312 20.81 18.63 -1.85
CA THR A 312 22.05 18.01 -1.35
C THR A 312 23.12 17.77 -2.41
N THR A 313 22.74 17.74 -3.71
CA THR A 313 23.68 17.47 -4.81
C THR A 313 23.82 18.66 -5.75
N ASP A 314 24.95 18.71 -6.45
CA ASP A 314 25.21 19.64 -7.56
C ASP A 314 24.55 19.13 -8.85
N ALA A 315 23.73 19.96 -9.50
CA ALA A 315 22.95 19.58 -10.67
C ALA A 315 23.77 19.19 -11.90
N LEU A 316 25.01 19.69 -12.02
CA LEU A 316 25.89 19.40 -13.16
C LEU A 316 26.63 18.08 -13.00
N THR A 317 27.16 17.82 -11.79
CA THR A 317 28.09 16.72 -11.52
C THR A 317 27.45 15.55 -10.79
N ASN A 318 26.26 15.72 -10.21
CA ASN A 318 25.58 14.78 -9.33
C ASN A 318 26.38 14.40 -8.05
N LEU A 319 27.51 15.06 -7.77
CA LEU A 319 28.18 14.97 -6.49
C LEU A 319 27.42 15.77 -5.43
N TYR A 320 27.76 15.57 -4.16
CA TYR A 320 27.21 16.43 -3.13
C TYR A 320 27.58 17.90 -3.37
N ASN A 321 26.70 18.81 -2.98
CA ASN A 321 26.97 20.25 -3.06
C ASN A 321 27.71 20.76 -1.80
N ARG A 322 28.13 22.03 -1.84
CA ARG A 322 28.82 22.67 -0.72
C ARG A 322 28.05 22.60 0.60
N GLY A 323 26.73 22.83 0.58
CA GLY A 323 25.91 22.77 1.78
C GLY A 323 25.90 21.38 2.45
N GLN A 324 25.89 20.33 1.67
CA GLN A 324 26.01 18.96 2.16
C GLN A 324 27.43 18.65 2.64
N PHE A 325 28.46 19.18 1.98
CA PHE A 325 29.84 19.09 2.46
C PHE A 325 30.01 19.70 3.86
N ASP A 326 29.53 20.93 4.07
CA ASP A 326 29.65 21.64 5.37
C ASP A 326 28.98 20.85 6.51
N LYS A 327 27.87 20.18 6.22
CA LYS A 327 27.19 19.30 7.17
C LYS A 327 28.00 18.02 7.42
N ARG A 328 28.49 17.37 6.37
CA ARG A 328 29.15 16.08 6.45
C ARG A 328 30.53 16.19 7.14
N ILE A 329 31.32 17.19 6.81
CA ILE A 329 32.66 17.36 7.43
C ILE A 329 32.55 17.54 8.94
N ARG A 330 31.56 18.29 9.45
CA ARG A 330 31.32 18.46 10.90
C ARG A 330 30.95 17.13 11.55
N GLN A 331 30.15 16.29 10.88
CA GLN A 331 29.76 14.97 11.38
C GLN A 331 30.99 14.03 11.44
N GLU A 332 31.81 14.01 10.39
CA GLU A 332 32.99 13.16 10.31
C GLU A 332 34.06 13.58 11.35
N ILE A 333 34.26 14.88 11.56
CA ILE A 333 35.14 15.40 12.63
C ILE A 333 34.63 14.95 14.02
N ALA A 334 33.34 15.06 14.28
CA ALA A 334 32.77 14.62 15.55
C ALA A 334 32.95 13.09 15.76
N THR A 335 32.81 12.31 14.68
CA THR A 335 33.02 10.86 14.67
C THR A 335 34.48 10.50 14.88
N ALA A 336 35.40 11.19 14.19
CA ALA A 336 36.84 11.03 14.35
C ALA A 336 37.28 11.35 15.79
N LYS A 337 36.84 12.45 16.37
CA LYS A 337 37.11 12.82 17.77
C LYS A 337 36.63 11.75 18.74
N ARG A 338 35.41 11.24 18.60
CA ARG A 338 34.83 10.23 19.49
C ARG A 338 35.55 8.89 19.41
N ASN A 339 35.90 8.45 18.20
CA ASN A 339 36.47 7.14 17.96
C ASN A 339 38.01 7.12 17.93
N LYS A 340 38.65 8.29 18.03
CA LYS A 340 40.10 8.49 17.83
C LYS A 340 40.55 7.92 16.48
N ALA A 341 39.76 8.17 15.44
CA ALA A 341 39.96 7.63 14.09
C ALA A 341 40.55 8.70 13.18
N ASN A 342 41.42 8.30 12.26
CA ASN A 342 42.01 9.18 11.27
C ASN A 342 40.93 9.72 10.31
N LEU A 343 41.07 10.95 9.87
CA LEU A 343 40.20 11.60 8.91
C LEU A 343 41.07 12.47 8.01
N CYS A 344 40.97 12.26 6.70
CA CYS A 344 41.67 13.10 5.74
C CYS A 344 40.67 13.89 4.87
N LEU A 345 41.14 15.04 4.39
CA LEU A 345 40.43 15.90 3.47
C LEU A 345 41.30 16.18 2.26
N MET A 346 40.76 16.03 1.09
CA MET A 346 41.41 16.32 -0.20
C MET A 346 40.63 17.43 -0.91
N MET A 347 41.29 18.56 -1.19
CA MET A 347 40.79 19.62 -2.07
C MET A 347 41.39 19.50 -3.43
N VAL A 348 40.55 19.53 -4.46
CA VAL A 348 40.94 19.31 -5.87
C VAL A 348 40.47 20.47 -6.71
N ASP A 349 41.32 20.93 -7.62
CA ASP A 349 41.01 22.01 -8.56
C ASP A 349 41.47 21.64 -9.97
N VAL A 350 40.66 21.97 -10.94
CA VAL A 350 40.96 21.67 -12.37
C VAL A 350 41.92 22.68 -12.93
N ASP A 351 43.11 22.23 -13.31
CA ASP A 351 44.17 23.10 -13.83
C ASP A 351 43.72 23.77 -15.12
N PHE A 352 43.95 25.10 -15.21
CA PHE A 352 43.64 25.91 -16.36
C PHE A 352 42.19 25.86 -16.88
N PHE A 353 41.22 25.55 -16.02
CA PHE A 353 39.81 25.39 -16.40
C PHE A 353 39.24 26.64 -17.09
N LYS A 354 39.62 27.83 -16.62
CA LYS A 354 39.21 29.08 -17.26
C LYS A 354 39.61 29.10 -18.73
N ASN A 355 40.81 28.62 -19.08
CA ASN A 355 41.26 28.58 -20.49
C ASN A 355 40.43 27.64 -21.35
N VAL A 356 39.91 26.55 -20.75
CA VAL A 356 38.98 25.65 -21.44
C VAL A 356 37.68 26.37 -21.76
N ASN A 357 37.11 27.08 -20.79
CA ASN A 357 35.88 27.85 -20.99
C ASN A 357 36.06 28.98 -22.01
N ASP A 358 37.15 29.72 -21.90
CA ASP A 358 37.46 30.85 -22.81
C ASP A 358 37.72 30.39 -24.26
N THR A 359 38.28 29.18 -24.43
CA THR A 359 38.63 28.64 -25.75
C THR A 359 37.52 27.85 -26.41
N TYR A 360 36.80 27.03 -25.63
CA TYR A 360 35.85 26.04 -26.14
C TYR A 360 34.41 26.28 -25.72
N GLY A 361 34.19 27.28 -24.85
CA GLY A 361 32.89 27.64 -24.33
C GLY A 361 32.48 26.82 -23.09
N HIS A 362 31.53 27.37 -22.33
CA HIS A 362 31.06 26.78 -21.05
C HIS A 362 30.48 25.38 -21.20
N ALA A 363 29.87 25.05 -22.34
CA ALA A 363 29.30 23.71 -22.54
C ALA A 363 30.36 22.59 -22.55
N VAL A 364 31.57 22.91 -23.08
CA VAL A 364 32.71 21.99 -23.02
C VAL A 364 33.28 21.92 -21.62
N GLY A 365 33.40 23.05 -20.92
CA GLY A 365 33.76 23.08 -19.50
C GLY A 365 32.84 22.24 -18.62
N ASP A 366 31.54 22.34 -18.84
CA ASP A 366 30.55 21.50 -18.17
C ASP A 366 30.76 20.00 -18.42
N SER A 367 31.11 19.62 -19.66
CA SER A 367 31.47 18.22 -19.99
C SER A 367 32.72 17.75 -19.26
N VAL A 368 33.74 18.61 -19.17
CA VAL A 368 34.96 18.32 -18.39
C VAL A 368 34.64 18.08 -16.94
N LEU A 369 33.81 18.91 -16.29
CA LEU A 369 33.41 18.74 -14.89
C LEU A 369 32.61 17.46 -14.66
N ARG A 370 31.69 17.10 -15.58
CA ARG A 370 30.93 15.83 -15.50
C ARG A 370 31.87 14.61 -15.62
N ASN A 371 32.84 14.64 -16.51
CA ASN A 371 33.81 13.56 -16.67
C ASN A 371 34.74 13.45 -15.46
N LEU A 372 35.23 14.56 -14.94
CA LEU A 372 36.02 14.58 -13.72
C LEU A 372 35.26 14.01 -12.53
N SER A 373 33.96 14.35 -12.35
CA SER A 373 33.19 13.82 -11.27
C SER A 373 33.04 12.29 -11.32
N LYS A 374 32.92 11.70 -12.50
CA LYS A 374 32.92 10.24 -12.69
C LYS A 374 34.25 9.62 -12.28
N ILE A 375 35.38 10.22 -12.74
CA ILE A 375 36.73 9.76 -12.39
C ILE A 375 36.91 9.82 -10.85
N ILE A 376 36.48 10.90 -10.20
CA ILE A 376 36.58 11.02 -8.74
C ILE A 376 35.83 9.84 -8.05
N ILE A 377 34.57 9.58 -8.44
CA ILE A 377 33.78 8.49 -7.86
C ILE A 377 34.43 7.12 -8.07
N GLU A 378 35.03 6.86 -9.22
CA GLU A 378 35.73 5.60 -9.52
C GLU A 378 37.00 5.40 -8.68
N GLN A 379 37.63 6.49 -8.21
CA GLN A 379 38.86 6.44 -7.44
C GLN A 379 38.69 6.42 -5.93
N ILE A 380 37.46 6.62 -5.40
CA ILE A 380 37.17 6.64 -3.96
C ILE A 380 36.36 5.43 -3.54
N ARG A 381 36.29 5.16 -2.24
CA ARG A 381 35.47 4.08 -1.65
C ARG A 381 34.06 4.53 -1.42
N GLU A 382 33.16 3.59 -1.23
CA GLU A 382 31.73 3.85 -0.93
C GLU A 382 31.51 4.73 0.32
N ASN A 383 32.37 4.60 1.33
CA ASN A 383 32.30 5.40 2.56
C ASN A 383 32.91 6.79 2.42
N ASP A 384 33.67 7.05 1.36
CA ASP A 384 34.24 8.37 1.08
C ASP A 384 33.15 9.29 0.54
N THR A 385 33.31 10.60 0.72
CA THR A 385 32.30 11.57 0.30
C THR A 385 32.90 12.60 -0.65
N ALA A 386 32.48 12.59 -1.90
CA ALA A 386 32.90 13.58 -2.90
C ALA A 386 31.86 14.70 -3.05
N CYS A 387 32.32 15.95 -3.11
CA CYS A 387 31.49 17.14 -3.22
C CYS A 387 32.05 18.11 -4.27
N ARG A 388 31.19 18.81 -4.99
CA ARG A 388 31.57 19.99 -5.74
C ARG A 388 31.49 21.20 -4.82
N TYR A 389 32.63 21.79 -4.51
CA TYR A 389 32.79 22.87 -3.54
C TYR A 389 32.59 24.24 -4.15
N GLY A 390 33.08 24.43 -5.37
CA GLY A 390 33.00 25.68 -6.12
C GLY A 390 32.80 25.42 -7.63
N GLY A 391 33.07 26.42 -8.46
CA GLY A 391 32.88 26.31 -9.90
C GLY A 391 33.66 25.16 -10.53
N GLU A 392 34.96 25.08 -10.23
CA GLU A 392 35.92 24.07 -10.74
C GLU A 392 36.62 23.31 -9.60
N GLU A 393 36.15 23.52 -8.35
CA GLU A 393 36.73 22.96 -7.14
C GLU A 393 35.92 21.81 -6.63
N PHE A 394 36.59 20.72 -6.26
CA PHE A 394 36.00 19.53 -5.64
C PHE A 394 36.68 19.23 -4.33
N VAL A 395 35.93 18.60 -3.42
CA VAL A 395 36.44 18.20 -2.11
C VAL A 395 36.05 16.75 -1.86
N VAL A 396 36.98 15.96 -1.30
CA VAL A 396 36.75 14.58 -0.92
C VAL A 396 37.08 14.37 0.55
N ILE A 397 36.11 13.90 1.30
CA ILE A 397 36.26 13.50 2.71
C ILE A 397 36.62 12.02 2.74
N LEU A 398 37.71 11.64 3.43
CA LEU A 398 38.23 10.29 3.54
C LEU A 398 38.22 9.84 5.02
N PRO A 399 37.08 9.31 5.52
CA PRO A 399 36.99 8.80 6.88
C PRO A 399 37.86 7.56 7.08
N PHE A 400 38.35 7.35 8.31
CA PHE A 400 39.18 6.18 8.70
C PHE A 400 40.42 5.99 7.83
N THR A 401 40.98 7.07 7.30
CA THR A 401 42.12 7.06 6.36
C THR A 401 43.23 7.95 6.93
N ASN A 402 44.41 7.39 7.08
CA ASN A 402 45.60 8.15 7.49
C ASN A 402 46.22 8.90 6.31
N LEU A 403 47.15 9.83 6.60
CA LEU A 403 47.75 10.69 5.59
C LEU A 403 48.43 9.93 4.46
N ASN A 404 49.20 8.85 4.76
CA ASN A 404 49.88 8.05 3.77
C ASN A 404 48.93 7.33 2.81
N GLU A 405 47.84 6.76 3.37
CA GLU A 405 46.81 6.12 2.56
C GLU A 405 46.04 7.14 1.70
N ALA A 406 45.75 8.32 2.26
CA ALA A 406 45.11 9.40 1.54
C ALA A 406 46.00 9.95 0.40
N GLU A 407 47.28 10.01 0.61
CA GLU A 407 48.25 10.43 -0.44
C GLU A 407 48.24 9.44 -1.62
N ILE A 408 48.17 8.14 -1.37
CA ILE A 408 48.04 7.11 -2.42
C ILE A 408 46.77 7.35 -3.23
N VAL A 409 45.63 7.63 -2.58
CA VAL A 409 44.34 7.92 -3.25
C VAL A 409 44.48 9.20 -4.09
N ALA A 410 45.07 10.26 -3.53
CA ALA A 410 45.27 11.53 -4.23
C ALA A 410 46.14 11.40 -5.47
N GLN A 411 47.27 10.68 -5.37
CA GLN A 411 48.18 10.42 -6.51
C GLN A 411 47.49 9.54 -7.58
N ARG A 412 46.72 8.54 -7.14
CA ARG A 412 45.94 7.70 -8.05
C ARG A 412 44.91 8.53 -8.82
N LEU A 413 44.15 9.40 -8.13
CA LEU A 413 43.18 10.28 -8.74
C LEU A 413 43.87 11.26 -9.73
N ARG A 414 44.95 11.91 -9.30
CA ARG A 414 45.72 12.81 -10.17
C ARG A 414 46.17 12.12 -11.45
N SER A 415 46.75 10.91 -11.33
CA SER A 415 47.24 10.14 -12.49
C SER A 415 46.11 9.63 -13.38
N ALA A 416 44.93 9.27 -12.79
CA ALA A 416 43.76 8.85 -13.54
C ALA A 416 43.22 10.00 -14.41
N VAL A 417 43.19 11.23 -13.87
CA VAL A 417 42.76 12.42 -14.62
C VAL A 417 43.74 12.76 -15.71
N GLU A 418 45.06 12.76 -15.44
CA GLU A 418 46.11 13.02 -16.42
C GLU A 418 46.07 12.03 -17.59
N ALA A 419 45.75 10.75 -17.33
CA ALA A 419 45.68 9.69 -18.33
C ALA A 419 44.35 9.64 -19.08
N ALA A 420 43.30 10.26 -18.59
CA ALA A 420 41.97 10.18 -19.17
C ALA A 420 41.81 11.13 -20.36
N PRO A 421 41.40 10.66 -21.55
CA PRO A 421 40.95 11.54 -22.62
C PRO A 421 39.58 12.10 -22.31
N PHE A 422 39.46 13.41 -22.11
CA PHE A 422 38.13 14.05 -21.90
C PHE A 422 37.47 14.22 -23.27
N ASP A 423 36.46 13.38 -23.54
CA ASP A 423 35.78 13.37 -24.83
C ASP A 423 34.92 14.64 -25.02
N ILE A 424 35.18 15.32 -26.15
CA ILE A 424 34.45 16.50 -26.59
C ILE A 424 33.95 16.37 -28.04
N SER A 425 33.84 15.14 -28.56
CA SER A 425 33.44 14.87 -29.95
C SER A 425 32.05 15.38 -30.28
N ASP A 426 31.12 15.37 -29.32
CA ASP A 426 29.75 15.87 -29.47
C ASP A 426 29.69 17.37 -29.80
N PHE A 427 30.70 18.15 -29.44
CA PHE A 427 30.74 19.59 -29.66
C PHE A 427 31.22 19.98 -31.04
N LYS A 428 31.59 19.02 -31.92
CA LYS A 428 32.02 19.22 -33.32
C LYS A 428 33.10 20.28 -33.48
N ILE A 429 34.07 20.32 -32.57
CA ILE A 429 35.20 21.25 -32.63
C ILE A 429 36.15 20.79 -33.71
N LYS A 430 36.52 21.71 -34.61
CA LYS A 430 37.35 21.40 -35.78
C LYS A 430 38.69 20.81 -35.33
N ASN A 431 38.99 19.60 -35.79
CA ASN A 431 40.23 18.86 -35.55
C ASN A 431 40.56 18.51 -34.09
N LYS A 432 39.52 18.45 -33.18
CA LYS A 432 39.75 18.06 -31.79
C LYS A 432 38.59 17.27 -31.27
N SER A 433 38.83 16.05 -30.82
CA SER A 433 37.82 15.13 -30.22
C SER A 433 38.01 14.93 -28.72
N THR A 434 39.20 15.24 -28.18
CA THR A 434 39.55 15.06 -26.78
C THR A 434 40.33 16.23 -26.23
N LEU A 435 40.28 16.44 -24.92
CA LEU A 435 41.11 17.37 -24.17
C LEU A 435 41.94 16.60 -23.13
N ASP A 436 43.21 17.05 -22.96
CA ASP A 436 44.08 16.59 -21.87
C ASP A 436 43.88 17.55 -20.70
N MET A 437 43.50 17.03 -19.54
CA MET A 437 43.24 17.80 -18.35
C MET A 437 44.12 17.30 -17.21
N THR A 438 44.48 18.20 -16.31
CA THR A 438 45.16 17.86 -15.07
C THR A 438 44.49 18.51 -13.89
N ILE A 439 44.81 18.05 -12.71
CA ILE A 439 44.29 18.58 -11.44
C ILE A 439 45.42 18.83 -10.46
N SER A 440 45.26 19.88 -9.66
CA SER A 440 46.05 20.14 -8.46
C SER A 440 45.31 19.70 -7.22
N ILE A 441 46.01 19.11 -6.26
CA ILE A 441 45.43 18.55 -5.05
C ILE A 441 46.12 19.05 -3.80
N GLY A 442 45.35 19.60 -2.86
CA GLY A 442 45.76 19.83 -1.47
C GLY A 442 45.22 18.71 -0.59
N LEU A 443 46.04 18.11 0.26
CA LEU A 443 45.69 17.00 1.13
C LEU A 443 46.12 17.28 2.55
N GLY A 444 45.25 16.99 3.54
CA GLY A 444 45.57 17.08 4.96
C GLY A 444 44.89 16.05 5.81
N GLU A 445 45.55 15.60 6.86
CA GLU A 445 44.93 14.79 7.93
C GLU A 445 44.45 15.69 9.06
N TYR A 446 43.26 15.42 9.59
CA TYR A 446 42.66 16.17 10.66
C TYR A 446 43.48 16.08 11.94
N ASN A 447 43.88 17.24 12.49
CA ASN A 447 44.50 17.31 13.78
C ASN A 447 43.42 17.61 14.85
N TYR A 448 43.34 16.80 15.89
CA TYR A 448 42.30 16.89 16.92
C TYR A 448 42.30 18.23 17.72
N SER A 449 43.37 19.00 17.63
CA SER A 449 43.51 20.33 18.28
C SER A 449 42.98 21.49 17.44
N GLU A 450 42.67 21.25 16.14
CA GLU A 450 42.16 22.31 15.25
C GLU A 450 40.62 22.27 15.14
N ASP A 451 40.00 23.38 14.77
CA ASP A 451 38.61 23.44 14.39
C ASP A 451 38.41 23.14 12.89
N VAL A 452 37.14 23.15 12.43
CA VAL A 452 36.79 22.81 11.05
C VAL A 452 37.39 23.84 10.09
N GLU A 453 37.32 25.10 10.44
CA GLU A 453 37.76 26.24 9.63
C GLU A 453 39.30 26.25 9.47
N GLU A 454 40.03 26.00 10.55
CA GLU A 454 41.49 25.86 10.54
C GLU A 454 41.93 24.66 9.67
N PHE A 455 41.25 23.54 9.78
CA PHE A 455 41.52 22.35 8.97
C PHE A 455 41.35 22.63 7.48
N LEU A 456 40.21 23.24 7.10
CA LEU A 456 39.93 23.64 5.71
C LEU A 456 40.97 24.61 5.16
N GLU A 457 41.33 25.66 5.94
CA GLU A 457 42.33 26.64 5.53
C GLU A 457 43.71 26.02 5.30
N ARG A 458 44.09 25.04 6.12
CA ARG A 458 45.36 24.34 5.97
C ARG A 458 45.42 23.51 4.71
N VAL A 459 44.34 22.79 4.36
CA VAL A 459 44.26 22.00 3.13
C VAL A 459 44.17 22.90 1.89
N ASP A 460 43.49 24.04 1.98
CA ASP A 460 43.40 25.02 0.90
C ASP A 460 44.78 25.65 0.61
N LYS A 461 45.56 25.98 1.66
CA LYS A 461 46.98 26.43 1.48
C LYS A 461 47.82 25.40 0.74
N ALA A 462 47.64 24.11 1.02
CA ALA A 462 48.34 23.05 0.30
C ALA A 462 47.90 22.98 -1.18
N LEU A 463 46.61 23.14 -1.47
CA LEU A 463 46.09 23.22 -2.83
C LEU A 463 46.69 24.44 -3.58
N TYR A 464 46.69 25.60 -2.93
CA TYR A 464 47.33 26.80 -3.48
C TYR A 464 48.80 26.58 -3.80
N GLN A 465 49.54 25.90 -2.93
CA GLN A 465 50.95 25.57 -3.17
C GLN A 465 51.09 24.60 -4.36
N ALA A 466 50.20 23.61 -4.53
CA ALA A 466 50.19 22.74 -5.68
C ALA A 466 50.01 23.51 -7.00
N LYS A 467 49.11 24.49 -7.03
CA LYS A 467 48.93 25.38 -8.18
C LYS A 467 50.16 26.25 -8.48
N HIS A 468 50.90 26.65 -7.43
CA HIS A 468 52.07 27.52 -7.58
C HIS A 468 53.33 26.75 -8.00
N ASP A 469 53.48 25.50 -7.55
CA ASP A 469 54.63 24.65 -7.82
C ASP A 469 54.59 23.90 -9.18
N GLY A 470 53.75 24.40 -10.11
CA GLY A 470 53.68 23.92 -11.49
C GLY A 470 52.41 23.13 -11.82
N ARG A 471 51.46 23.01 -10.90
CA ARG A 471 50.22 22.27 -11.11
C ARG A 471 50.43 20.77 -11.25
N ASN A 472 49.36 19.99 -11.56
CA ASN A 472 49.41 18.55 -11.77
C ASN A 472 50.18 17.81 -10.64
N CYS A 473 49.98 18.19 -9.42
CA CYS A 473 50.67 17.59 -8.27
C CYS A 473 49.80 17.58 -7.00
N VAL A 474 50.23 16.79 -6.02
CA VAL A 474 49.65 16.71 -4.69
C VAL A 474 50.57 17.40 -3.70
N LYS A 475 50.04 18.24 -2.83
CA LYS A 475 50.75 18.86 -1.69
C LYS A 475 50.07 18.53 -0.38
N LEU A 476 50.89 18.32 0.64
CA LEU A 476 50.43 18.02 1.98
C LEU A 476 50.37 19.31 2.80
N GLY A 477 49.27 19.48 3.54
CA GLY A 477 49.03 20.62 4.41
C GLY A 477 49.10 20.25 5.89
#